data_1e247b071bb49d8d9a4775f268424bb5
#
_entry.id   1e247b071bb49d8d9a4775f268424bb5
#
_cell.length_a   1.000
_cell.length_b   1.000
_cell.length_c   1.000
_cell.angle_alpha   90.00
_cell.angle_beta   90.00
_cell.angle_gamma   90.00
#
_symmetry.space_group_name_H-M   'P 1'
#
loop_
_entity.id
_entity.type
_entity.pdbx_description
1 polymer ?
#
loop_
_entity_poly.entity_id
_entity_poly.type
_entity_poly.pdbx_seq_one_letter_code
_entity_poly.pdbx_strand_id
1 'polypeptide(L)'
;MANCPKCGYHLKLTDWKPECPECGVNVVYYQIEDRLREDADKAELEQAKFQPRMDRLKASVYGSPLAIIRIVCILAPILCLLLPLASITTSLPFGTSTTTVNLIAIYNFISDLDIGLLIKLFSSTVLGKDFIFFAASFVLLLLAVVCMLLNLVFLVMSFGKRGLRRNVTTNIIGIIFTVASAVCFSLSNKGFTSDVAGLYSGSLKWGSFVVIFAFILLIVVNLLFKILKVEVNYTDVSELLLPYHERKAYREEQERLAAESDETRAAEALKEAEERLKAIHEMNEQHNKHHKKK
;
A
#
# COMPACT_ATOMS: atom_id res chain seq x y z
N MET A 1 -36.96 -27.05 -8.21
CA MET A 1 -38.33 -27.07 -7.65
C MET A 1 -38.16 -27.03 -6.15
N ALA A 2 -38.97 -26.22 -5.43
CA ALA A 2 -38.85 -26.02 -3.98
C ALA A 2 -39.86 -26.89 -3.23
N ASN A 3 -39.52 -27.37 -2.04
CA ASN A 3 -40.41 -28.07 -1.15
C ASN A 3 -40.93 -27.11 -0.07
N CYS A 4 -42.17 -27.33 0.37
CA CYS A 4 -42.72 -26.57 1.49
C CYS A 4 -41.87 -26.81 2.76
N PRO A 5 -41.36 -25.78 3.43
CA PRO A 5 -40.48 -25.96 4.59
C PRO A 5 -41.20 -26.50 5.85
N LYS A 6 -42.54 -26.47 5.89
CA LYS A 6 -43.32 -27.00 7.01
C LYS A 6 -43.75 -28.45 6.83
N CYS A 7 -44.32 -28.82 5.67
CA CYS A 7 -44.88 -30.13 5.44
C CYS A 7 -44.16 -31.00 4.43
N GLY A 8 -43.15 -30.47 3.73
CA GLY A 8 -42.39 -31.19 2.72
C GLY A 8 -43.08 -31.32 1.36
N TYR A 9 -44.27 -30.78 1.20
CA TYR A 9 -45.03 -30.84 -0.06
C TYR A 9 -44.21 -30.27 -1.21
N HIS A 10 -44.18 -30.97 -2.35
CA HIS A 10 -43.44 -30.57 -3.52
C HIS A 10 -44.21 -29.51 -4.32
N LEU A 11 -43.79 -28.25 -4.22
CA LEU A 11 -44.41 -27.10 -4.89
C LEU A 11 -44.27 -27.23 -6.41
N LYS A 12 -45.36 -27.17 -7.13
CA LYS A 12 -45.43 -27.21 -8.59
C LYS A 12 -45.22 -25.79 -9.14
N LEU A 13 -44.80 -25.68 -10.39
CA LEU A 13 -44.69 -24.39 -11.08
C LEU A 13 -46.02 -23.65 -11.24
N THR A 14 -47.13 -24.36 -11.10
CA THR A 14 -48.49 -23.84 -11.13
C THR A 14 -48.95 -23.28 -9.76
N ASP A 15 -48.22 -23.58 -8.67
CA ASP A 15 -48.51 -23.14 -7.30
C ASP A 15 -47.93 -21.78 -7.05
N TRP A 16 -48.48 -20.75 -7.69
CA TRP A 16 -47.99 -19.36 -7.65
C TRP A 16 -48.53 -18.55 -6.44
N LYS A 17 -49.43 -19.15 -5.64
CA LYS A 17 -49.85 -18.54 -4.39
C LYS A 17 -48.77 -18.69 -3.33
N PRO A 18 -48.61 -17.67 -2.45
CA PRO A 18 -47.63 -17.76 -1.37
C PRO A 18 -47.98 -18.80 -0.29
N GLU A 19 -49.20 -19.34 -0.31
CA GLU A 19 -49.69 -20.32 0.63
C GLU A 19 -49.51 -21.75 0.08
N CYS A 20 -49.01 -22.65 0.93
CA CYS A 20 -48.87 -24.06 0.59
C CYS A 20 -50.25 -24.70 0.38
N PRO A 21 -50.53 -25.38 -0.75
CA PRO A 21 -51.83 -26.01 -0.99
C PRO A 21 -52.21 -27.09 0.03
N GLU A 22 -51.22 -27.74 0.64
CA GLU A 22 -51.40 -28.85 1.58
C GLU A 22 -51.63 -28.41 3.02
N CYS A 23 -50.79 -27.48 3.53
CA CYS A 23 -50.81 -27.09 4.94
C CYS A 23 -51.20 -25.64 5.21
N GLY A 24 -51.50 -24.84 4.16
CA GLY A 24 -51.95 -23.45 4.26
C GLY A 24 -50.92 -22.45 4.80
N VAL A 25 -49.69 -22.90 5.06
CA VAL A 25 -48.65 -22.00 5.57
C VAL A 25 -48.14 -21.09 4.46
N ASN A 26 -47.89 -19.82 4.78
CA ASN A 26 -47.23 -18.92 3.84
C ASN A 26 -45.74 -19.30 3.71
N VAL A 27 -45.38 -19.88 2.57
CA VAL A 27 -44.02 -20.41 2.30
C VAL A 27 -42.95 -19.32 2.27
N VAL A 28 -43.35 -18.10 1.92
CA VAL A 28 -42.41 -16.97 1.82
C VAL A 28 -42.01 -16.45 3.21
N TYR A 29 -43.02 -16.36 4.11
CA TYR A 29 -42.80 -15.79 5.44
C TYR A 29 -42.53 -16.83 6.53
N TYR A 30 -42.63 -18.12 6.20
CA TYR A 30 -42.38 -19.18 7.16
C TYR A 30 -40.93 -19.18 7.62
N GLN A 31 -40.75 -19.06 8.92
CA GLN A 31 -39.42 -18.98 9.57
C GLN A 31 -38.54 -17.89 9.01
N ILE A 32 -39.11 -16.77 8.53
CA ILE A 32 -38.31 -15.67 7.94
C ILE A 32 -37.32 -15.06 8.96
N GLU A 33 -37.72 -14.98 10.23
CA GLU A 33 -36.87 -14.47 11.29
C GLU A 33 -35.65 -15.36 11.53
N ASP A 34 -35.87 -16.71 11.56
CA ASP A 34 -34.78 -17.65 11.77
C ASP A 34 -33.80 -17.63 10.59
N ARG A 35 -34.30 -17.53 9.34
CA ARG A 35 -33.43 -17.37 8.14
C ARG A 35 -32.69 -16.09 8.15
N LEU A 36 -33.31 -14.96 8.50
CA LEU A 36 -32.64 -13.67 8.59
C LEU A 36 -31.55 -13.69 9.66
N ARG A 37 -31.76 -14.36 10.79
CA ARG A 37 -30.74 -14.54 11.83
C ARG A 37 -29.57 -15.38 11.33
N GLU A 38 -29.83 -16.52 10.68
CA GLU A 38 -28.79 -17.37 10.12
C GLU A 38 -27.98 -16.65 9.06
N ASP A 39 -28.62 -15.86 8.20
CA ASP A 39 -27.94 -15.09 7.15
C ASP A 39 -27.12 -13.92 7.76
N ALA A 40 -27.63 -13.29 8.82
CA ALA A 40 -26.90 -12.29 9.59
C ALA A 40 -25.65 -12.90 10.26
N ASP A 41 -25.80 -14.05 10.94
CA ASP A 41 -24.68 -14.75 11.57
C ASP A 41 -23.61 -15.17 10.55
N LYS A 42 -24.00 -15.63 9.36
CA LYS A 42 -23.07 -15.95 8.28
C LYS A 42 -22.32 -14.70 7.78
N ALA A 43 -23.04 -13.60 7.55
CA ALA A 43 -22.45 -12.34 7.09
C ALA A 43 -21.46 -11.78 8.12
N GLU A 44 -21.80 -11.84 9.41
CA GLU A 44 -20.93 -11.36 10.48
C GLU A 44 -19.70 -12.25 10.67
N LEU A 45 -19.82 -13.56 10.51
CA LEU A 45 -18.69 -14.48 10.51
C LEU A 45 -17.75 -14.21 9.34
N GLU A 46 -18.26 -13.89 8.16
CA GLU A 46 -17.45 -13.46 7.02
C GLU A 46 -16.78 -12.13 7.29
N GLN A 47 -17.46 -11.17 7.90
CA GLN A 47 -16.89 -9.90 8.32
C GLN A 47 -15.76 -10.12 9.35
N ALA A 48 -15.96 -10.95 10.36
CA ALA A 48 -14.95 -11.29 11.35
C ALA A 48 -13.67 -11.87 10.71
N LYS A 49 -13.82 -12.72 9.69
CA LYS A 49 -12.68 -13.25 8.91
C LYS A 49 -11.98 -12.18 8.07
N PHE A 50 -12.70 -11.16 7.60
CA PHE A 50 -12.16 -10.09 6.78
C PHE A 50 -11.53 -8.97 7.61
N GLN A 51 -12.04 -8.71 8.82
CA GLN A 51 -11.61 -7.62 9.70
C GLN A 51 -10.09 -7.56 9.92
N PRO A 52 -9.37 -8.67 10.21
CA PRO A 52 -7.92 -8.61 10.40
C PRO A 52 -7.14 -8.16 9.16
N ARG A 53 -7.71 -8.34 7.97
CA ARG A 53 -7.12 -7.83 6.72
C ARG A 53 -7.33 -6.32 6.61
N MET A 54 -8.51 -5.84 6.98
CA MET A 54 -8.84 -4.41 7.01
C MET A 54 -7.98 -3.66 8.03
N ASP A 55 -7.77 -4.23 9.22
CA ASP A 55 -6.95 -3.60 10.25
C ASP A 55 -5.48 -3.47 9.82
N ARG A 56 -4.95 -4.50 9.15
CA ARG A 56 -3.62 -4.40 8.52
C ARG A 56 -3.57 -3.34 7.42
N LEU A 57 -4.65 -3.20 6.62
CA LEU A 57 -4.76 -2.14 5.63
C LEU A 57 -4.69 -0.77 6.29
N LYS A 58 -5.54 -0.55 7.30
CA LYS A 58 -5.56 0.69 8.07
C LYS A 58 -4.18 1.01 8.65
N ALA A 59 -3.54 0.05 9.30
CA ALA A 59 -2.19 0.21 9.85
C ALA A 59 -1.15 0.55 8.77
N SER A 60 -1.26 -0.02 7.58
CA SER A 60 -0.33 0.21 6.45
C SER A 60 -0.49 1.58 5.78
N VAL A 61 -1.70 2.17 5.83
CA VAL A 61 -2.01 3.43 5.12
C VAL A 61 -1.94 4.63 6.05
N TYR A 62 -2.54 4.58 7.23
CA TYR A 62 -2.61 5.71 8.16
C TYR A 62 -2.46 5.36 9.64
N GLY A 63 -2.09 4.12 9.96
CA GLY A 63 -1.92 3.67 11.34
C GLY A 63 -0.70 4.29 12.06
N SER A 64 0.22 4.91 11.31
CA SER A 64 1.37 5.60 11.90
C SER A 64 1.85 6.75 11.02
N PRO A 65 2.54 7.78 11.58
CA PRO A 65 3.16 8.85 10.79
C PRO A 65 4.11 8.31 9.71
N LEU A 66 4.80 7.22 10.01
CA LEU A 66 5.71 6.54 9.08
C LEU A 66 4.98 5.93 7.88
N ALA A 67 3.74 5.45 8.07
CA ALA A 67 2.90 4.96 6.98
C ALA A 67 2.53 6.08 6.00
N ILE A 68 2.22 7.27 6.51
CA ILE A 68 1.92 8.45 5.69
C ILE A 68 3.16 8.88 4.90
N ILE A 69 4.34 8.98 5.57
CA ILE A 69 5.61 9.27 4.90
C ILE A 69 5.89 8.26 3.78
N ARG A 70 5.63 6.99 4.01
CA ARG A 70 5.79 5.93 3.01
C ARG A 70 4.93 6.16 1.77
N ILE A 71 3.67 6.59 1.92
CA ILE A 71 2.77 6.90 0.79
C ILE A 71 3.33 8.06 -0.02
N VAL A 72 3.75 9.14 0.64
CA VAL A 72 4.36 10.30 -0.01
C VAL A 72 5.64 9.89 -0.77
N CYS A 73 6.50 9.08 -0.14
CA CYS A 73 7.72 8.59 -0.78
C CYS A 73 7.46 7.67 -1.99
N ILE A 74 6.33 6.94 -2.03
CA ILE A 74 5.97 6.10 -3.19
C ILE A 74 5.62 6.98 -4.41
N LEU A 75 5.06 8.16 -4.20
CA LEU A 75 4.76 9.10 -5.28
C LEU A 75 6.01 9.85 -5.77
N ALA A 76 7.04 9.98 -4.93
CA ALA A 76 8.25 10.73 -5.26
C ALA A 76 8.94 10.29 -6.56
N PRO A 77 9.22 9.00 -6.84
CA PRO A 77 9.86 8.59 -8.09
C PRO A 77 9.04 8.96 -9.33
N ILE A 78 7.70 8.89 -9.24
CA ILE A 78 6.79 9.24 -10.35
C ILE A 78 6.88 10.75 -10.63
N LEU A 79 6.86 11.57 -9.59
CA LEU A 79 7.02 13.02 -9.73
C LEU A 79 8.43 13.40 -10.25
N CYS A 80 9.44 12.65 -9.86
CA CYS A 80 10.82 12.86 -10.34
C CYS A 80 10.97 12.58 -11.85
N LEU A 81 10.08 11.80 -12.47
CA LEU A 81 10.07 11.61 -13.92
C LEU A 81 9.68 12.87 -14.72
N LEU A 82 9.07 13.87 -14.09
CA LEU A 82 8.79 15.16 -14.71
C LEU A 82 10.06 16.01 -14.85
N LEU A 83 11.12 15.67 -14.10
CA LEU A 83 12.42 16.36 -14.19
C LEU A 83 13.15 15.98 -15.47
N PRO A 84 14.07 16.82 -15.96
CA PRO A 84 14.90 16.51 -17.11
C PRO A 84 15.84 15.34 -16.79
N LEU A 85 15.56 14.15 -17.36
CA LEU A 85 16.34 12.92 -17.17
C LEU A 85 17.61 12.95 -18.05
N ALA A 86 17.45 13.36 -19.31
CA ALA A 86 18.50 13.48 -20.28
C ALA A 86 18.19 14.65 -21.23
N SER A 87 19.18 15.13 -21.95
CA SER A 87 18.97 16.03 -23.09
C SER A 87 19.64 15.46 -24.32
N ILE A 88 18.97 15.62 -25.45
CA ILE A 88 19.42 15.24 -26.79
C ILE A 88 19.54 16.54 -27.57
N THR A 89 20.72 16.82 -28.09
CA THR A 89 20.95 17.95 -28.97
C THR A 89 21.31 17.44 -30.35
N THR A 90 20.53 17.85 -31.34
CA THR A 90 20.81 17.60 -32.75
C THR A 90 21.27 18.90 -33.39
N SER A 91 22.45 18.85 -33.95
CA SER A 91 23.12 20.00 -34.62
C SER A 91 23.06 19.79 -36.12
N LEU A 92 22.10 20.42 -36.78
CA LEU A 92 22.00 20.43 -38.25
C LEU A 92 22.67 21.69 -38.79
N PRO A 93 23.17 21.70 -40.08
CA PRO A 93 23.79 22.87 -40.67
C PRO A 93 22.94 24.16 -40.67
N PHE A 94 21.62 23.99 -40.54
CA PHE A 94 20.64 25.09 -40.57
C PHE A 94 20.03 25.41 -39.19
N GLY A 95 20.44 24.73 -38.12
CA GLY A 95 19.96 24.99 -36.78
C GLY A 95 20.26 23.87 -35.78
N THR A 96 20.28 24.24 -34.51
CA THR A 96 20.41 23.29 -33.40
C THR A 96 19.10 23.14 -32.68
N SER A 97 18.67 21.90 -32.46
CA SER A 97 17.48 21.57 -31.65
C SER A 97 17.89 20.79 -30.41
N THR A 98 17.41 21.22 -29.23
CA THR A 98 17.63 20.52 -27.97
C THR A 98 16.31 20.00 -27.43
N THR A 99 16.20 18.70 -27.26
CA THR A 99 15.02 18.05 -26.67
C THR A 99 15.40 17.48 -25.31
N THR A 100 14.62 17.81 -24.29
CA THR A 100 14.78 17.23 -22.94
C THR A 100 13.93 16.01 -22.80
N VAL A 101 14.51 14.91 -22.35
CA VAL A 101 13.80 13.66 -22.07
C VAL A 101 13.22 13.75 -20.66
N ASN A 102 11.91 13.79 -20.58
CA ASN A 102 11.12 13.72 -19.36
C ASN A 102 9.87 12.84 -19.61
N LEU A 103 8.99 12.66 -18.63
CA LEU A 103 7.80 11.84 -18.76
C LEU A 103 6.91 12.27 -19.95
N ILE A 104 6.78 13.58 -20.19
CA ILE A 104 5.97 14.11 -21.30
C ILE A 104 6.61 13.77 -22.65
N ALA A 105 7.93 13.95 -22.76
CA ALA A 105 8.67 13.60 -23.98
C ALA A 105 8.61 12.09 -24.27
N ILE A 106 8.67 11.25 -23.25
CA ILE A 106 8.51 9.79 -23.37
C ILE A 106 7.12 9.45 -23.91
N TYR A 107 6.07 10.09 -23.37
CA TYR A 107 4.70 9.89 -23.85
C TYR A 107 4.55 10.30 -25.32
N ASN A 108 5.02 11.48 -25.69
CA ASN A 108 4.98 11.96 -27.08
C ASN A 108 5.77 11.03 -28.02
N PHE A 109 6.94 10.57 -27.59
CA PHE A 109 7.75 9.62 -28.36
C PHE A 109 7.00 8.31 -28.64
N ILE A 110 6.29 7.78 -27.65
CA ILE A 110 5.47 6.56 -27.80
C ILE A 110 4.27 6.79 -28.74
N SER A 111 3.64 7.98 -28.62
CA SER A 111 2.48 8.34 -29.44
C SER A 111 2.83 8.53 -30.92
N ASP A 112 4.01 9.08 -31.18
CA ASP A 112 4.47 9.41 -32.55
C ASP A 112 5.40 8.33 -33.12
N LEU A 113 5.45 7.12 -32.51
CA LEU A 113 6.37 6.06 -32.87
C LEU A 113 6.06 5.49 -34.25
N ASP A 114 6.93 5.74 -35.24
CA ASP A 114 6.89 5.09 -36.55
C ASP A 114 7.70 3.79 -36.54
N ILE A 115 6.97 2.66 -36.49
CA ILE A 115 7.55 1.31 -36.47
C ILE A 115 8.37 1.04 -37.74
N GLY A 116 7.94 1.57 -38.89
CA GLY A 116 8.64 1.37 -40.17
C GLY A 116 10.01 2.06 -40.17
N LEU A 117 10.08 3.28 -39.66
CA LEU A 117 11.33 4.01 -39.46
C LEU A 117 12.23 3.29 -38.47
N LEU A 118 11.67 2.80 -37.38
CA LEU A 118 12.38 2.09 -36.34
C LEU A 118 13.06 0.82 -36.89
N ILE A 119 12.39 0.02 -37.69
CA ILE A 119 12.96 -1.17 -38.33
C ILE A 119 14.12 -0.78 -39.27
N LYS A 120 13.98 0.31 -40.05
CA LYS A 120 15.03 0.80 -40.95
C LYS A 120 16.27 1.23 -40.17
N LEU A 121 16.10 1.88 -39.03
CA LEU A 121 17.21 2.29 -38.13
C LEU A 121 17.94 1.09 -37.56
N PHE A 122 17.23 0.06 -37.11
CA PHE A 122 17.82 -1.19 -36.60
C PHE A 122 18.63 -1.94 -37.67
N SER A 123 18.20 -1.89 -38.92
CA SER A 123 18.86 -2.57 -40.06
C SER A 123 20.02 -1.75 -40.66
N SER A 124 20.25 -0.54 -40.15
CA SER A 124 21.35 0.32 -40.64
C SER A 124 22.73 -0.25 -40.24
N THR A 125 23.63 -0.34 -41.21
CA THR A 125 25.01 -0.81 -40.96
C THR A 125 25.85 0.15 -40.18
N VAL A 126 25.57 1.46 -40.25
CA VAL A 126 26.32 2.53 -39.56
C VAL A 126 25.76 2.81 -38.17
N LEU A 127 24.45 2.98 -38.05
CA LEU A 127 23.77 3.43 -36.81
C LEU A 127 23.23 2.30 -35.99
N GLY A 128 23.12 1.07 -36.53
CA GLY A 128 22.36 -0.02 -35.93
C GLY A 128 22.81 -0.40 -34.52
N LYS A 129 24.09 -0.43 -34.25
CA LYS A 129 24.63 -0.78 -32.92
C LYS A 129 24.27 0.26 -31.86
N ASP A 130 24.49 1.54 -32.17
CA ASP A 130 24.28 2.63 -31.22
C ASP A 130 22.78 2.88 -31.02
N PHE A 131 22.00 2.66 -32.05
CA PHE A 131 20.56 2.72 -32.00
C PHE A 131 19.96 1.59 -31.14
N ILE A 132 20.55 0.39 -31.14
CA ILE A 132 20.15 -0.70 -30.23
C ILE A 132 20.33 -0.27 -28.77
N PHE A 133 21.48 0.34 -28.41
CA PHE A 133 21.69 0.85 -27.05
C PHE A 133 20.72 1.98 -26.71
N PHE A 134 20.42 2.86 -27.64
CA PHE A 134 19.44 3.92 -27.47
C PHE A 134 18.03 3.35 -27.22
N ALA A 135 17.59 2.43 -28.05
CA ALA A 135 16.28 1.77 -27.87
C ALA A 135 16.25 0.96 -26.57
N ALA A 136 17.31 0.24 -26.22
CA ALA A 136 17.41 -0.48 -24.95
C ALA A 136 17.31 0.47 -23.75
N SER A 137 17.90 1.66 -23.82
CA SER A 137 17.80 2.65 -22.74
C SER A 137 16.32 3.07 -22.52
N PHE A 138 15.58 3.27 -23.59
CA PHE A 138 14.15 3.61 -23.53
C PHE A 138 13.31 2.47 -22.93
N VAL A 139 13.52 1.24 -23.39
CA VAL A 139 12.81 0.05 -22.88
C VAL A 139 13.08 -0.14 -21.39
N LEU A 140 14.34 0.00 -20.96
CA LEU A 140 14.73 -0.10 -19.56
C LEU A 140 14.10 1.01 -18.70
N LEU A 141 14.00 2.23 -19.23
CA LEU A 141 13.32 3.33 -18.56
C LEU A 141 11.83 3.06 -18.41
N LEU A 142 11.15 2.52 -19.43
CA LEU A 142 9.75 2.10 -19.35
C LEU A 142 9.55 1.00 -18.31
N LEU A 143 10.46 0.03 -18.24
CA LEU A 143 10.42 -1.01 -17.19
C LEU A 143 10.59 -0.41 -15.78
N ALA A 144 11.42 0.62 -15.63
CA ALA A 144 11.53 1.35 -14.36
C ALA A 144 10.20 2.06 -14.01
N VAL A 145 9.51 2.67 -14.99
CA VAL A 145 8.17 3.25 -14.79
C VAL A 145 7.16 2.19 -14.36
N VAL A 146 7.18 1.01 -14.98
CA VAL A 146 6.34 -0.12 -14.56
C VAL A 146 6.62 -0.52 -13.12
N CYS A 147 7.89 -0.55 -12.69
CA CYS A 147 8.24 -0.80 -11.29
C CYS A 147 7.67 0.27 -10.34
N MET A 148 7.64 1.56 -10.75
CA MET A 148 7.01 2.63 -9.97
C MET A 148 5.50 2.41 -9.81
N LEU A 149 4.80 2.05 -10.88
CA LEU A 149 3.37 1.73 -10.84
C LEU A 149 3.09 0.49 -9.99
N LEU A 150 3.93 -0.55 -10.11
CA LEU A 150 3.82 -1.75 -9.27
C LEU A 150 4.00 -1.45 -7.77
N ASN A 151 4.82 -0.46 -7.41
CA ASN A 151 4.93 -0.03 -6.02
C ASN A 151 3.61 0.52 -5.45
N LEU A 152 2.80 1.25 -6.26
CA LEU A 152 1.47 1.69 -5.87
C LEU A 152 0.53 0.50 -5.63
N VAL A 153 0.51 -0.46 -6.57
CA VAL A 153 -0.30 -1.68 -6.42
C VAL A 153 0.13 -2.47 -5.18
N PHE A 154 1.44 -2.62 -4.97
CA PHE A 154 1.97 -3.36 -3.83
C PHE A 154 1.81 -2.62 -2.50
N LEU A 155 1.62 -1.31 -2.50
CA LEU A 155 1.20 -0.57 -1.30
C LEU A 155 -0.16 -1.11 -0.81
N VAL A 156 -1.14 -1.20 -1.72
CA VAL A 156 -2.47 -1.74 -1.41
C VAL A 156 -2.40 -3.22 -1.02
N MET A 157 -1.56 -4.01 -1.68
CA MET A 157 -1.36 -5.44 -1.37
C MET A 157 -0.36 -5.72 -0.24
N SER A 158 0.05 -4.71 0.50
CA SER A 158 1.08 -4.78 1.57
C SER A 158 0.63 -5.54 2.83
N PHE A 159 -0.64 -5.98 2.87
CA PHE A 159 -1.27 -6.65 4.03
C PHE A 159 -0.74 -8.05 4.32
N GLY A 160 -0.06 -8.67 3.36
CA GLY A 160 0.48 -10.02 3.53
C GLY A 160 1.84 -10.01 4.25
N LYS A 161 2.16 -11.12 4.92
CA LYS A 161 3.48 -11.34 5.56
C LYS A 161 4.68 -11.07 4.64
N ARG A 162 4.50 -11.12 3.31
CA ARG A 162 5.52 -10.92 2.27
C ARG A 162 5.45 -9.55 1.56
N GLY A 163 4.46 -8.70 1.89
CA GLY A 163 4.21 -7.46 1.15
C GLY A 163 5.40 -6.50 1.18
N LEU A 164 6.00 -6.31 2.34
CA LEU A 164 7.16 -5.43 2.49
C LEU A 164 8.40 -5.91 1.72
N ARG A 165 8.68 -7.24 1.75
CA ARG A 165 9.80 -7.82 0.98
C ARG A 165 9.61 -7.59 -0.51
N ARG A 166 8.38 -7.74 -1.01
CA ARG A 166 8.03 -7.53 -2.41
C ARG A 166 8.27 -6.07 -2.83
N ASN A 167 7.85 -5.09 -2.01
CA ASN A 167 8.11 -3.68 -2.29
C ASN A 167 9.61 -3.35 -2.36
N VAL A 168 10.40 -3.85 -1.41
CA VAL A 168 11.86 -3.65 -1.42
C VAL A 168 12.48 -4.26 -2.69
N THR A 169 12.09 -5.49 -3.05
CA THR A 169 12.59 -6.17 -4.25
C THR A 169 12.24 -5.36 -5.52
N THR A 170 11.01 -4.86 -5.65
CA THR A 170 10.59 -4.05 -6.81
C THR A 170 11.39 -2.77 -6.90
N ASN A 171 11.71 -2.11 -5.78
CA ASN A 171 12.53 -0.90 -5.77
C ASN A 171 13.98 -1.19 -6.18
N ILE A 172 14.57 -2.31 -5.75
CA ILE A 172 15.91 -2.73 -6.18
C ILE A 172 15.94 -2.98 -7.69
N ILE A 173 14.94 -3.67 -8.23
CA ILE A 173 14.79 -3.90 -9.68
C ILE A 173 14.62 -2.57 -10.42
N GLY A 174 13.85 -1.63 -9.88
CA GLY A 174 13.68 -0.29 -10.42
C GLY A 174 15.01 0.50 -10.51
N ILE A 175 15.85 0.41 -9.47
CA ILE A 175 17.20 1.00 -9.49
C ILE A 175 18.03 0.37 -10.59
N ILE A 176 18.05 -0.97 -10.69
CA ILE A 176 18.84 -1.68 -11.71
C ILE A 176 18.42 -1.22 -13.11
N PHE A 177 17.11 -1.14 -13.39
CA PHE A 177 16.61 -0.68 -14.68
C PHE A 177 16.97 0.78 -14.97
N THR A 178 16.86 1.67 -13.98
CA THR A 178 17.20 3.08 -14.15
C THR A 178 18.70 3.27 -14.40
N VAL A 179 19.56 2.58 -13.67
CA VAL A 179 21.03 2.63 -13.86
C VAL A 179 21.41 2.02 -15.21
N ALA A 180 20.85 0.86 -15.56
CA ALA A 180 21.11 0.21 -16.85
C ALA A 180 20.66 1.10 -18.02
N SER A 181 19.50 1.78 -17.90
CA SER A 181 19.02 2.76 -18.88
C SER A 181 20.04 3.91 -19.06
N ALA A 182 20.52 4.48 -17.95
CA ALA A 182 21.51 5.57 -18.00
C ALA A 182 22.85 5.12 -18.64
N VAL A 183 23.29 3.90 -18.35
CA VAL A 183 24.49 3.32 -18.95
C VAL A 183 24.29 3.10 -20.46
N CYS A 184 23.19 2.48 -20.87
CA CYS A 184 22.87 2.27 -22.28
C CYS A 184 22.77 3.60 -23.05
N PHE A 185 22.13 4.62 -22.46
CA PHE A 185 22.07 5.96 -23.04
C PHE A 185 23.47 6.57 -23.21
N SER A 186 24.34 6.44 -22.21
CA SER A 186 25.72 6.97 -22.27
C SER A 186 26.55 6.23 -23.32
N LEU A 187 26.38 4.93 -23.50
CA LEU A 187 27.08 4.14 -24.52
C LEU A 187 26.60 4.53 -25.91
N SER A 188 25.28 4.62 -26.12
CA SER A 188 24.69 5.11 -27.37
C SER A 188 25.21 6.50 -27.75
N ASN A 189 25.26 7.42 -26.78
CA ASN A 189 25.74 8.77 -27.01
C ASN A 189 27.22 8.80 -27.45
N LYS A 190 28.07 7.96 -26.87
CA LYS A 190 29.49 7.84 -27.30
C LYS A 190 29.58 7.35 -28.75
N GLY A 191 28.84 6.34 -29.15
CA GLY A 191 28.77 5.81 -30.49
C GLY A 191 28.29 6.85 -31.50
N PHE A 192 27.14 7.48 -31.24
CA PHE A 192 26.61 8.53 -32.14
C PHE A 192 27.53 9.74 -32.28
N THR A 193 28.23 10.13 -31.22
CA THR A 193 29.21 11.25 -31.31
C THR A 193 30.41 10.88 -32.20
N SER A 194 30.81 9.60 -32.17
CA SER A 194 31.91 9.08 -33.02
C SER A 194 31.47 8.95 -34.49
N ASP A 195 30.28 8.33 -34.72
CA ASP A 195 29.88 7.87 -36.07
C ASP A 195 29.18 8.97 -36.90
N VAL A 196 28.54 9.93 -36.22
CA VAL A 196 27.73 10.99 -36.89
C VAL A 196 28.38 12.37 -36.77
N ALA A 197 29.69 12.41 -36.50
CA ALA A 197 30.52 13.63 -36.56
C ALA A 197 29.92 14.88 -35.89
N GLY A 198 29.34 14.73 -34.69
CA GLY A 198 28.82 15.84 -33.89
C GLY A 198 27.40 16.31 -34.24
N LEU A 199 26.73 15.66 -35.22
CA LEU A 199 25.31 15.95 -35.52
C LEU A 199 24.38 15.59 -34.36
N TYR A 200 24.79 14.65 -33.50
CA TYR A 200 24.05 14.22 -32.33
C TYR A 200 24.95 14.29 -31.09
N SER A 201 24.44 14.87 -30.02
CA SER A 201 25.04 14.78 -28.69
C SER A 201 23.97 14.62 -27.62
N GLY A 202 24.15 13.63 -26.75
CA GLY A 202 23.28 13.39 -25.61
C GLY A 202 23.99 13.64 -24.29
N SER A 203 23.34 14.14 -23.30
CA SER A 203 23.87 14.26 -21.95
C SER A 203 22.83 13.84 -20.90
N LEU A 204 23.29 13.06 -19.91
CA LEU A 204 22.47 12.79 -18.73
C LEU A 204 22.29 14.07 -17.92
N LYS A 205 21.07 14.30 -17.45
CA LYS A 205 20.74 15.43 -16.58
C LYS A 205 20.55 14.94 -15.14
N TRP A 206 20.55 15.89 -14.22
CA TRP A 206 20.41 15.64 -12.80
C TRP A 206 19.13 14.86 -12.40
N GLY A 207 18.07 14.94 -13.19
CA GLY A 207 16.81 14.21 -12.95
C GLY A 207 17.01 12.70 -12.85
N SER A 208 17.92 12.11 -13.66
CA SER A 208 18.20 10.66 -13.59
C SER A 208 18.77 10.25 -12.23
N PHE A 209 19.64 11.07 -11.64
CA PHE A 209 20.21 10.80 -10.32
C PHE A 209 19.16 10.96 -9.21
N VAL A 210 18.27 11.94 -9.36
CA VAL A 210 17.16 12.15 -8.39
C VAL A 210 16.18 10.97 -8.40
N VAL A 211 15.88 10.39 -9.56
CA VAL A 211 15.05 9.17 -9.65
C VAL A 211 15.70 8.00 -8.92
N ILE A 212 17.01 7.78 -9.11
CA ILE A 212 17.74 6.73 -8.38
C ILE A 212 17.69 6.99 -6.87
N PHE A 213 17.93 8.24 -6.44
CA PHE A 213 17.85 8.62 -5.04
C PHE A 213 16.44 8.40 -4.45
N ALA A 214 15.39 8.70 -5.21
CA ALA A 214 14.02 8.48 -4.80
C ALA A 214 13.71 6.97 -4.56
N PHE A 215 14.23 6.08 -5.40
CA PHE A 215 14.13 4.63 -5.17
C PHE A 215 14.91 4.17 -3.92
N ILE A 216 16.12 4.73 -3.70
CA ILE A 216 16.90 4.44 -2.49
C ILE A 216 16.13 4.89 -1.25
N LEU A 217 15.57 6.10 -1.27
CA LEU A 217 14.75 6.62 -0.18
C LEU A 217 13.57 5.70 0.12
N LEU A 218 12.89 5.19 -0.91
CA LEU A 218 11.82 4.20 -0.77
C LEU A 218 12.28 2.91 -0.08
N ILE A 219 13.45 2.41 -0.43
CA ILE A 219 14.03 1.22 0.23
C ILE A 219 14.27 1.52 1.70
N VAL A 220 14.88 2.66 2.03
CA VAL A 220 15.16 3.07 3.41
C VAL A 220 13.86 3.18 4.22
N VAL A 221 12.84 3.87 3.69
CA VAL A 221 11.54 4.00 4.37
C VAL A 221 10.87 2.65 4.59
N ASN A 222 10.90 1.74 3.59
CA ASN A 222 10.36 0.40 3.74
C ASN A 222 11.14 -0.45 4.78
N LEU A 223 12.46 -0.28 4.88
CA LEU A 223 13.27 -0.94 5.90
C LEU A 223 12.98 -0.39 7.30
N LEU A 224 12.88 0.94 7.45
CA LEU A 224 12.50 1.58 8.70
C LEU A 224 11.11 1.09 9.17
N PHE A 225 10.15 0.99 8.27
CA PHE A 225 8.83 0.44 8.56
C PHE A 225 8.90 -0.99 9.12
N LYS A 226 9.86 -1.79 8.64
CA LYS A 226 10.10 -3.14 9.15
C LYS A 226 10.78 -3.16 10.52
N ILE A 227 11.77 -2.27 10.72
CA ILE A 227 12.59 -2.22 11.95
C ILE A 227 11.74 -1.70 13.11
N LEU A 228 10.96 -0.65 12.88
CA LEU A 228 10.12 -0.02 13.91
C LEU A 228 8.86 -0.84 14.25
N LYS A 229 8.68 -2.02 13.64
CA LYS A 229 7.58 -2.95 13.93
C LYS A 229 6.26 -2.21 14.20
N VAL A 230 5.75 -1.46 13.20
CA VAL A 230 4.47 -0.77 13.34
C VAL A 230 3.42 -1.77 13.82
N GLU A 231 2.95 -1.59 15.04
CA GLU A 231 1.95 -2.45 15.65
C GLU A 231 0.62 -2.27 14.94
N VAL A 232 0.00 -3.40 14.60
CA VAL A 232 -1.35 -3.42 14.03
C VAL A 232 -2.32 -3.51 15.21
N ASN A 233 -3.09 -2.47 15.42
CA ASN A 233 -4.18 -2.53 16.39
C ASN A 233 -5.33 -3.33 15.76
N TYR A 234 -5.48 -4.59 16.20
CA TYR A 234 -6.55 -5.46 15.73
C TYR A 234 -7.84 -5.13 16.47
N THR A 235 -8.91 -4.89 15.72
CA THR A 235 -10.25 -4.76 16.29
C THR A 235 -10.67 -6.12 16.85
N ASP A 236 -11.17 -6.12 18.09
CA ASP A 236 -11.70 -7.35 18.69
C ASP A 236 -12.96 -7.79 17.92
N VAL A 237 -12.91 -8.99 17.39
CA VAL A 237 -14.00 -9.61 16.63
C VAL A 237 -14.58 -10.82 17.37
N SER A 238 -14.18 -11.05 18.62
CA SER A 238 -14.59 -12.22 19.39
C SER A 238 -16.12 -12.29 19.54
N GLU A 239 -16.78 -11.15 19.72
CA GLU A 239 -18.24 -11.07 19.76
C GLU A 239 -18.91 -11.54 18.46
N LEU A 240 -18.35 -11.20 17.30
CA LEU A 240 -18.90 -11.58 15.99
C LEU A 240 -18.74 -13.08 15.68
N LEU A 241 -17.85 -13.77 16.39
CA LEU A 241 -17.65 -15.21 16.25
C LEU A 241 -18.66 -16.03 17.05
N LEU A 242 -19.39 -15.39 17.99
CA LEU A 242 -20.40 -16.03 18.80
C LEU A 242 -21.77 -15.98 18.10
N PRO A 243 -22.61 -17.00 18.27
CA PRO A 243 -24.02 -16.98 17.85
C PRO A 243 -24.76 -15.78 18.47
N TYR A 244 -25.71 -15.22 17.74
CA TYR A 244 -26.43 -14.00 18.15
C TYR A 244 -27.02 -14.09 19.59
N HIS A 245 -27.53 -15.24 19.98
CA HIS A 245 -28.15 -15.43 21.30
C HIS A 245 -27.15 -15.43 22.47
N GLU A 246 -25.84 -15.68 22.21
CA GLU A 246 -24.80 -15.70 23.23
C GLU A 246 -24.11 -14.34 23.38
N ARG A 247 -24.22 -13.44 22.38
CA ARG A 247 -23.55 -12.15 22.37
C ARG A 247 -23.96 -11.23 23.49
N LYS A 248 -25.23 -11.27 23.90
CA LYS A 248 -25.70 -10.45 25.02
C LYS A 248 -24.99 -10.82 26.32
N ALA A 249 -24.93 -12.11 26.61
CA ALA A 249 -24.21 -12.61 27.79
C ALA A 249 -22.72 -12.28 27.75
N TYR A 250 -22.11 -12.42 26.56
CA TYR A 250 -20.70 -12.04 26.37
C TYR A 250 -20.44 -10.55 26.62
N ARG A 251 -21.30 -9.65 26.12
CA ARG A 251 -21.19 -8.20 26.38
C ARG A 251 -21.32 -7.88 27.86
N GLU A 252 -22.33 -8.44 28.53
CA GLU A 252 -22.53 -8.23 29.95
C GLU A 252 -21.34 -8.72 30.78
N GLU A 253 -20.70 -9.82 30.39
CA GLU A 253 -19.50 -10.33 31.02
C GLU A 253 -18.28 -9.41 30.78
N GLN A 254 -18.10 -8.90 29.55
CA GLN A 254 -17.02 -7.96 29.23
C GLN A 254 -17.18 -6.62 29.99
N GLU A 255 -18.40 -6.10 30.08
CA GLU A 255 -18.67 -4.88 30.86
C GLU A 255 -18.36 -5.09 32.35
N ARG A 256 -18.71 -6.26 32.90
CA ARG A 256 -18.37 -6.59 34.29
C ARG A 256 -16.85 -6.67 34.51
N LEU A 257 -16.12 -7.33 33.61
CA LEU A 257 -14.66 -7.43 33.69
C LEU A 257 -13.98 -6.06 33.51
N ALA A 258 -14.52 -5.20 32.66
CA ALA A 258 -14.02 -3.85 32.49
C ALA A 258 -14.23 -3.02 33.76
N ALA A 259 -15.41 -3.08 34.37
CA ALA A 259 -15.71 -2.38 35.63
C ALA A 259 -14.79 -2.86 36.77
N GLU A 260 -14.58 -4.18 36.92
CA GLU A 260 -13.66 -4.75 37.91
C GLU A 260 -12.20 -4.30 37.69
N SER A 261 -11.76 -4.21 36.41
CA SER A 261 -10.41 -3.73 36.08
C SER A 261 -10.22 -2.24 36.38
N ASP A 262 -11.25 -1.43 36.20
CA ASP A 262 -11.21 0.01 36.50
C ASP A 262 -11.22 0.26 38.02
N GLU A 263 -11.98 -0.52 38.78
CA GLU A 263 -11.96 -0.45 40.24
C GLU A 263 -10.58 -0.85 40.81
N THR A 264 -9.95 -1.89 40.29
CA THR A 264 -8.62 -2.31 40.73
C THR A 264 -7.58 -1.26 40.41
N ARG A 265 -7.60 -0.66 39.20
CA ARG A 265 -6.70 0.47 38.84
C ARG A 265 -6.91 1.70 39.74
N ALA A 266 -8.17 2.03 40.02
CA ALA A 266 -8.48 3.14 40.93
C ALA A 266 -7.97 2.88 42.33
N ALA A 267 -8.09 1.66 42.85
CA ALA A 267 -7.56 1.27 44.14
C ALA A 267 -6.03 1.30 44.21
N GLU A 268 -5.33 0.88 43.14
CA GLU A 268 -3.88 0.96 43.05
C GLU A 268 -3.39 2.42 42.99
N ALA A 269 -4.04 3.27 42.17
CA ALA A 269 -3.71 4.69 42.07
C ALA A 269 -3.90 5.43 43.43
N LEU A 270 -4.91 5.03 44.19
CA LEU A 270 -5.19 5.60 45.51
C LEU A 270 -4.10 5.21 46.51
N LYS A 271 -3.65 3.95 46.48
CA LYS A 271 -2.51 3.50 47.32
C LYS A 271 -1.21 4.23 47.00
N GLU A 272 -0.90 4.38 45.69
CA GLU A 272 0.28 5.17 45.29
C GLU A 272 0.20 6.63 45.74
N ALA A 273 -0.98 7.25 45.67
CA ALA A 273 -1.18 8.62 46.13
C ALA A 273 -0.99 8.75 47.64
N GLU A 274 -1.49 7.79 48.42
CA GLU A 274 -1.29 7.75 49.89
C GLU A 274 0.20 7.56 50.25
N GLU A 275 0.93 6.70 49.56
CA GLU A 275 2.36 6.50 49.79
C GLU A 275 3.15 7.77 49.47
N ARG A 276 2.84 8.47 48.38
CA ARG A 276 3.45 9.76 48.03
C ARG A 276 3.18 10.83 49.11
N LEU A 277 1.95 10.91 49.64
CA LEU A 277 1.59 11.83 50.70
C LEU A 277 2.37 11.54 52.01
N LYS A 278 2.54 10.26 52.39
CA LYS A 278 3.36 9.87 53.53
C LYS A 278 4.83 10.29 53.36
N ALA A 279 5.40 10.03 52.16
CA ALA A 279 6.77 10.42 51.86
C ALA A 279 6.99 11.96 51.95
N ILE A 280 6.04 12.75 51.44
CA ILE A 280 6.07 14.21 51.53
C ILE A 280 5.96 14.65 52.99
N HIS A 281 5.11 14.01 53.79
CA HIS A 281 4.95 14.36 55.22
C HIS A 281 6.23 14.07 56.01
N GLU A 282 6.87 12.94 55.78
CA GLU A 282 8.16 12.57 56.38
C GLU A 282 9.29 13.55 56.00
N MET A 283 9.35 13.96 54.70
CA MET A 283 10.32 14.96 54.24
C MET A 283 10.10 16.32 54.92
N ASN A 284 8.86 16.75 55.07
CA ASN A 284 8.52 17.99 55.73
C ASN A 284 8.86 17.96 57.27
N GLU A 285 8.63 16.83 57.94
CA GLU A 285 9.05 16.65 59.31
C GLU A 285 10.57 16.69 59.48
N GLN A 286 11.32 16.07 58.60
CA GLN A 286 12.79 16.12 58.61
C GLN A 286 13.29 17.55 58.36
N HIS A 287 12.69 18.27 57.41
CA HIS A 287 13.03 19.66 57.16
C HIS A 287 12.78 20.56 58.37
N ASN A 288 11.64 20.41 59.05
CA ASN A 288 11.30 21.14 60.25
C ASN A 288 12.21 20.81 61.46
N LYS A 289 12.67 19.56 61.59
CA LYS A 289 13.66 19.16 62.63
C LYS A 289 15.03 19.78 62.37
N HIS A 290 15.44 19.96 61.13
CA HIS A 290 16.68 20.63 60.76
C HIS A 290 16.64 22.15 61.02
N HIS A 291 15.50 22.80 60.81
CA HIS A 291 15.32 24.23 61.09
C HIS A 291 15.25 24.57 62.56
N LYS A 292 14.84 23.63 63.47
CA LYS A 292 14.79 23.83 64.89
C LYS A 292 16.16 23.60 65.62
N LYS A 293 17.17 23.11 64.91
CA LYS A 293 18.53 22.86 65.43
C LYS A 293 19.53 23.95 65.00
N LYS A 294 19.14 24.94 64.23
CA LYS A 294 19.89 26.17 63.96
C LYS A 294 19.32 27.32 64.80
#